data_8d4d89191d21854d7d78b29da3392334
#
_entry.id   8d4d89191d21854d7d78b29da3392334
#
_cell.length_a   1.000
_cell.length_b   1.000
_cell.length_c   1.000
_cell.angle_alpha   90.00
_cell.angle_beta   90.00
_cell.angle_gamma   90.00
#
_symmetry.space_group_name_H-M   'P 1'
#
loop_
_entity.id
_entity.type
_entity.pdbx_description
1 polymer ?
#
loop_
_entity_poly.entity_id
_entity_poly.type
_entity_poly.pdbx_seq_one_letter_code
_entity_poly.pdbx_strand_id
1 'polypeptide(L)'
;SLIVTGDKDALQLVSSNTSVMLTKKGISDLEVYDPAKVKARYGISAECITDMKGLMGDKSDNIPGVPGIGEKTAAKLIQEFGTLDNILKNTHQLKGKLRENLEKHSDQAIISKHLATIVTDVPLEFGFEDIAYREPDYDTLMTLFRELEFYSLIERLKPKDNAVQQVKQVAEKTMKIHNADDFQNLVHEITAERQIAVIADAKRKDLKSFKINGIYISVNDKSFFIDAPWLEDKNLLTELKSILEDSDIYKITHDGKLLRNVLRQLDIDFVSQFDVMLAAYLLEPSKPQYDITTLVMEYLGEKISETADLGEKIAYLYKLKETLDDKIREYNMESLFYDVEMPLSVVLADMENAGIKVNPDKLKELGAKFGRKLGYLTEDIYSKAGMEFNINSPKQLGEVLFEKLSLPVIKKTKTGYSTDAEVLEKLRPSF
;
A
#
# COMPACT_ATOMS: atom_id res chain seq x y z
N SER A 1 32.58 0.59 14.35
CA SER A 1 31.66 1.24 13.40
C SER A 1 30.86 0.20 12.62
N LEU A 2 29.62 0.54 12.22
CA LEU A 2 28.80 -0.25 11.34
C LEU A 2 28.35 0.62 10.17
N ILE A 3 28.77 0.25 8.96
CA ILE A 3 28.38 0.94 7.71
C ILE A 3 27.19 0.20 7.13
N VAL A 4 26.06 0.89 6.98
CA VAL A 4 24.83 0.33 6.38
C VAL A 4 24.69 0.86 4.96
N THR A 5 24.75 -0.04 3.97
CA THR A 5 24.72 0.38 2.55
C THR A 5 24.23 -0.75 1.64
N GLY A 6 23.77 -0.40 0.43
CA GLY A 6 23.55 -1.35 -0.67
C GLY A 6 24.78 -1.58 -1.52
N ASP A 7 25.81 -0.77 -1.33
CA ASP A 7 27.03 -0.78 -2.13
C ASP A 7 28.08 -1.75 -1.59
N LYS A 8 28.49 -2.71 -2.43
CA LYS A 8 29.52 -3.70 -2.09
C LYS A 8 30.93 -3.14 -2.03
N ASP A 9 31.15 -1.95 -2.56
CA ASP A 9 32.47 -1.31 -2.55
C ASP A 9 32.88 -0.93 -1.13
N ALA A 10 31.90 -0.67 -0.26
CA ALA A 10 32.15 -0.44 1.16
C ALA A 10 32.83 -1.64 1.87
N LEU A 11 32.81 -2.85 1.28
CA LEU A 11 33.51 -4.01 1.86
C LEU A 11 35.01 -3.82 2.00
N GLN A 12 35.64 -2.91 1.24
CA GLN A 12 37.04 -2.54 1.37
C GLN A 12 37.37 -1.85 2.70
N LEU A 13 36.31 -1.29 3.38
CA LEU A 13 36.44 -0.58 4.65
C LEU A 13 36.29 -1.51 5.88
N VAL A 14 36.01 -2.78 5.65
CA VAL A 14 35.86 -3.78 6.73
C VAL A 14 37.22 -3.98 7.43
N SER A 15 37.22 -3.84 8.75
CA SER A 15 38.40 -3.98 9.61
C SER A 15 38.00 -4.61 10.96
N SER A 16 38.96 -4.73 11.89
CA SER A 16 38.67 -5.17 13.25
C SER A 16 37.65 -4.29 13.98
N ASN A 17 37.52 -3.01 13.58
CA ASN A 17 36.67 -2.01 14.24
C ASN A 17 35.50 -1.57 13.36
N THR A 18 35.41 -2.04 12.12
CA THR A 18 34.37 -1.61 11.16
C THR A 18 33.78 -2.82 10.46
N SER A 19 32.45 -2.96 10.57
CA SER A 19 31.66 -3.95 9.83
C SER A 19 30.77 -3.26 8.80
N VAL A 20 30.42 -3.97 7.73
CA VAL A 20 29.51 -3.47 6.69
C VAL A 20 28.25 -4.33 6.66
N MET A 21 27.09 -3.69 6.75
CA MET A 21 25.78 -4.31 6.62
C MET A 21 25.24 -4.04 5.22
N LEU A 22 25.18 -5.09 4.40
CA LEU A 22 24.66 -5.01 3.02
C LEU A 22 23.19 -5.41 2.95
N THR A 23 22.42 -4.69 2.14
CA THR A 23 21.06 -5.08 1.76
C THR A 23 21.10 -6.04 0.56
N LYS A 24 20.44 -7.21 0.65
CA LYS A 24 20.38 -8.23 -0.43
C LYS A 24 19.13 -8.09 -1.30
N LYS A 25 17.94 -8.10 -0.67
CA LYS A 25 16.65 -7.92 -1.34
C LYS A 25 15.77 -6.99 -0.52
N GLY A 26 15.50 -5.78 -1.03
CA GLY A 26 14.77 -4.78 -0.28
C GLY A 26 15.50 -4.38 1.00
N ILE A 27 14.74 -3.86 1.97
CA ILE A 27 15.27 -3.32 3.23
C ILE A 27 15.36 -4.39 4.34
N SER A 28 14.73 -5.55 4.14
CA SER A 28 14.55 -6.56 5.18
C SER A 28 15.56 -7.68 5.18
N ASP A 29 16.23 -7.94 4.04
CA ASP A 29 17.26 -9.00 3.95
C ASP A 29 18.65 -8.35 4.08
N LEU A 30 19.17 -8.35 5.30
CA LEU A 30 20.42 -7.70 5.67
C LEU A 30 21.50 -8.73 5.97
N GLU A 31 22.71 -8.49 5.50
CA GLU A 31 23.87 -9.35 5.77
C GLU A 31 25.06 -8.53 6.28
N VAL A 32 25.54 -8.86 7.49
CA VAL A 32 26.70 -8.18 8.10
C VAL A 32 27.99 -8.87 7.66
N TYR A 33 28.94 -8.08 7.20
CA TYR A 33 30.28 -8.49 6.82
C TYR A 33 31.31 -7.97 7.82
N ASP A 34 32.01 -8.88 8.45
CA ASP A 34 33.23 -8.70 9.22
C ASP A 34 34.45 -9.24 8.43
N PRO A 35 35.68 -9.09 8.91
CA PRO A 35 36.88 -9.62 8.21
C PRO A 35 36.82 -11.12 7.92
N ALA A 36 36.27 -11.90 8.84
CA ALA A 36 36.15 -13.34 8.66
C ALA A 36 35.19 -13.70 7.54
N LYS A 37 34.07 -13.00 7.46
CA LYS A 37 33.03 -13.22 6.45
C LYS A 37 33.48 -12.74 5.06
N VAL A 38 34.21 -11.63 4.97
CA VAL A 38 34.82 -11.19 3.69
C VAL A 38 35.78 -12.27 3.20
N LYS A 39 36.66 -12.79 4.05
CA LYS A 39 37.58 -13.85 3.72
C LYS A 39 36.87 -15.15 3.32
N ALA A 40 35.81 -15.53 4.03
CA ALA A 40 35.01 -16.71 3.69
C ALA A 40 34.30 -16.58 2.33
N ARG A 41 33.82 -15.38 1.99
CA ARG A 41 33.06 -15.13 0.75
C ARG A 41 33.96 -14.98 -0.50
N TYR A 42 35.07 -14.25 -0.35
CA TYR A 42 35.95 -13.89 -1.49
C TYR A 42 37.30 -14.61 -1.49
N GLY A 43 37.67 -15.27 -0.41
CA GLY A 43 38.95 -15.93 -0.23
C GLY A 43 40.14 -14.98 -0.03
N ILE A 44 39.89 -13.67 0.13
CA ILE A 44 40.88 -12.60 0.31
C ILE A 44 40.54 -11.73 1.50
N SER A 45 41.46 -10.92 1.99
CA SER A 45 41.17 -9.91 3.03
C SER A 45 40.42 -8.72 2.45
N ALA A 46 39.74 -7.97 3.31
CA ALA A 46 39.00 -6.75 2.91
C ALA A 46 39.90 -5.71 2.23
N GLU A 47 41.14 -5.57 2.69
CA GLU A 47 42.15 -4.67 2.13
C GLU A 47 42.47 -4.97 0.65
N CYS A 48 42.28 -6.21 0.21
CA CYS A 48 42.52 -6.64 -1.16
C CYS A 48 41.30 -6.53 -2.09
N ILE A 49 40.18 -6.05 -1.64
CA ILE A 49 38.97 -5.86 -2.45
C ILE A 49 39.24 -4.91 -3.62
N THR A 50 39.97 -3.83 -3.39
CA THR A 50 40.34 -2.86 -4.43
C THR A 50 41.27 -3.47 -5.47
N ASP A 51 42.24 -4.33 -5.05
CA ASP A 51 43.11 -5.09 -5.95
C ASP A 51 42.31 -6.07 -6.82
N MET A 52 41.33 -6.74 -6.21
CA MET A 52 40.43 -7.65 -6.92
C MET A 52 39.61 -6.88 -7.98
N LYS A 53 39.06 -5.70 -7.63
CA LYS A 53 38.33 -4.84 -8.58
C LYS A 53 39.24 -4.26 -9.66
N GLY A 54 40.50 -3.94 -9.34
CA GLY A 54 41.51 -3.56 -10.33
C GLY A 54 41.69 -4.62 -11.41
N LEU A 55 41.68 -5.90 -11.01
CA LEU A 55 41.86 -7.03 -11.94
C LEU A 55 40.55 -7.34 -12.70
N MET A 56 39.44 -7.53 -12.02
CA MET A 56 38.18 -8.00 -12.64
C MET A 56 37.31 -6.88 -13.22
N GLY A 57 37.56 -5.64 -12.82
CA GLY A 57 36.68 -4.50 -13.09
C GLY A 57 35.37 -4.53 -12.29
N ASP A 58 34.53 -3.52 -12.53
CA ASP A 58 33.15 -3.48 -12.06
C ASP A 58 32.23 -2.97 -13.15
N LYS A 59 31.30 -3.82 -13.57
CA LYS A 59 30.36 -3.48 -14.64
C LYS A 59 29.30 -2.48 -14.20
N SER A 60 28.97 -2.44 -12.90
CA SER A 60 27.97 -1.50 -12.36
C SER A 60 28.47 -0.07 -12.46
N ASP A 61 29.77 0.14 -12.25
CA ASP A 61 30.41 1.46 -12.22
C ASP A 61 31.21 1.76 -13.49
N ASN A 62 31.07 0.90 -14.51
CA ASN A 62 31.80 1.01 -15.77
C ASN A 62 33.32 1.01 -15.61
N ILE A 63 33.84 0.25 -14.61
CA ILE A 63 35.25 0.07 -14.36
C ILE A 63 35.72 -1.14 -15.20
N PRO A 64 36.70 -0.97 -16.12
CA PRO A 64 36.94 -1.95 -17.15
C PRO A 64 37.68 -3.23 -16.67
N GLY A 65 38.61 -3.12 -15.70
CA GLY A 65 39.44 -4.23 -15.28
C GLY A 65 40.33 -4.78 -16.40
N VAL A 66 40.86 -6.00 -16.22
CA VAL A 66 41.65 -6.72 -17.22
C VAL A 66 40.79 -7.71 -18.00
N PRO A 67 40.73 -7.64 -19.35
CA PRO A 67 39.91 -8.54 -20.15
C PRO A 67 40.21 -10.02 -19.86
N GLY A 68 39.16 -10.80 -19.62
CA GLY A 68 39.25 -12.23 -19.34
C GLY A 68 39.56 -12.62 -17.89
N ILE A 69 39.70 -11.63 -16.99
CA ILE A 69 39.84 -11.87 -15.55
C ILE A 69 38.51 -11.61 -14.86
N GLY A 70 37.96 -12.65 -14.27
CA GLY A 70 36.74 -12.55 -13.42
C GLY A 70 37.05 -12.76 -11.94
N GLU A 71 36.05 -12.68 -11.07
CA GLU A 71 36.15 -12.76 -9.60
C GLU A 71 37.03 -13.94 -9.13
N LYS A 72 36.79 -15.16 -9.65
CA LYS A 72 37.53 -16.35 -9.23
C LYS A 72 39.03 -16.32 -9.62
N THR A 73 39.33 -15.76 -10.79
CA THR A 73 40.71 -15.67 -11.27
C THR A 73 41.45 -14.55 -10.50
N ALA A 74 40.80 -13.42 -10.30
CA ALA A 74 41.33 -12.31 -9.51
C ALA A 74 41.64 -12.75 -8.06
N ALA A 75 40.69 -13.43 -7.40
CA ALA A 75 40.90 -13.93 -6.05
C ALA A 75 42.09 -14.91 -5.95
N LYS A 76 42.24 -15.82 -6.90
CA LYS A 76 43.41 -16.74 -6.95
C LYS A 76 44.73 -16.00 -7.11
N LEU A 77 44.82 -15.04 -8.02
CA LEU A 77 46.02 -14.23 -8.22
C LEU A 77 46.40 -13.47 -6.96
N ILE A 78 45.40 -12.89 -6.24
CA ILE A 78 45.63 -12.18 -4.98
C ILE A 78 46.08 -13.16 -3.88
N GLN A 79 45.50 -14.35 -3.79
CA GLN A 79 45.95 -15.37 -2.82
C GLN A 79 47.40 -15.80 -3.06
N GLU A 80 47.87 -15.84 -4.32
CA GLU A 80 49.21 -16.26 -4.68
C GLU A 80 50.25 -15.13 -4.56
N PHE A 81 49.89 -13.92 -5.02
CA PHE A 81 50.84 -12.79 -5.13
C PHE A 81 50.58 -11.65 -4.13
N GLY A 82 49.46 -11.67 -3.43
CA GLY A 82 49.07 -10.69 -2.42
C GLY A 82 48.35 -9.45 -2.97
N THR A 83 49.03 -8.62 -3.76
CA THR A 83 48.53 -7.34 -4.27
C THR A 83 48.59 -7.25 -5.79
N LEU A 84 47.81 -6.34 -6.39
CA LEU A 84 47.85 -6.05 -7.83
C LEU A 84 49.27 -5.67 -8.27
N ASP A 85 49.96 -4.83 -7.52
CA ASP A 85 51.31 -4.38 -7.83
C ASP A 85 52.29 -5.55 -7.89
N ASN A 86 52.15 -6.51 -6.97
CA ASN A 86 52.99 -7.73 -6.99
C ASN A 86 52.62 -8.65 -8.13
N ILE A 87 51.37 -8.78 -8.50
CA ILE A 87 50.90 -9.54 -9.65
C ILE A 87 51.51 -8.97 -10.92
N LEU A 88 51.47 -7.66 -11.11
CA LEU A 88 52.01 -6.98 -12.29
C LEU A 88 53.55 -7.11 -12.39
N LYS A 89 54.27 -7.09 -11.27
CA LYS A 89 55.74 -7.32 -11.23
C LYS A 89 56.13 -8.77 -11.51
N ASN A 90 55.24 -9.72 -11.28
CA ASN A 90 55.51 -11.15 -11.38
C ASN A 90 54.78 -11.85 -12.55
N THR A 91 54.33 -11.10 -13.57
CA THR A 91 53.65 -11.64 -14.76
C THR A 91 54.42 -12.72 -15.45
N HIS A 92 55.76 -12.71 -15.37
CA HIS A 92 56.64 -13.69 -15.94
C HIS A 92 56.44 -15.14 -15.38
N GLN A 93 55.87 -15.27 -14.20
CA GLN A 93 55.49 -16.53 -13.56
C GLN A 93 54.17 -17.10 -14.09
N LEU A 94 53.38 -16.27 -14.77
CA LEU A 94 52.12 -16.66 -15.37
C LEU A 94 52.30 -17.16 -16.80
N LYS A 95 51.34 -17.93 -17.32
CA LYS A 95 51.44 -18.56 -18.65
C LYS A 95 50.24 -18.18 -19.54
N GLY A 96 50.49 -18.22 -20.85
CA GLY A 96 49.45 -18.09 -21.87
C GLY A 96 48.72 -16.74 -21.84
N LYS A 97 47.45 -16.76 -22.21
CA LYS A 97 46.61 -15.58 -22.43
C LYS A 97 46.42 -14.70 -21.18
N LEU A 98 46.56 -15.31 -19.99
CA LEU A 98 46.46 -14.58 -18.72
C LEU A 98 47.65 -13.61 -18.56
N ARG A 99 48.86 -14.08 -18.85
CA ARG A 99 50.09 -13.26 -18.84
C ARG A 99 49.98 -12.14 -19.87
N GLU A 100 49.66 -12.48 -21.11
CA GLU A 100 49.53 -11.50 -22.21
C GLU A 100 48.54 -10.38 -21.88
N ASN A 101 47.35 -10.74 -21.33
CA ASN A 101 46.35 -9.78 -20.97
C ASN A 101 46.79 -8.87 -19.81
N LEU A 102 47.46 -9.39 -18.77
CA LEU A 102 47.95 -8.57 -17.66
C LEU A 102 49.09 -7.65 -18.10
N GLU A 103 50.01 -8.11 -18.95
CA GLU A 103 51.09 -7.25 -19.49
C GLU A 103 50.54 -6.17 -20.41
N LYS A 104 49.54 -6.47 -21.24
CA LYS A 104 48.94 -5.53 -22.18
C LYS A 104 48.03 -4.51 -21.50
N HIS A 105 47.34 -4.86 -20.41
CA HIS A 105 46.35 -4.04 -19.73
C HIS A 105 46.76 -3.65 -18.30
N SER A 106 48.09 -3.61 -18.02
CA SER A 106 48.60 -3.23 -16.70
C SER A 106 48.12 -1.87 -16.23
N ASP A 107 48.23 -0.85 -17.09
CA ASP A 107 47.79 0.51 -16.78
C ASP A 107 46.29 0.59 -16.52
N GLN A 108 45.49 -0.17 -17.30
CA GLN A 108 44.04 -0.28 -17.11
C GLN A 108 43.71 -0.91 -15.77
N ALA A 109 44.47 -1.92 -15.31
CA ALA A 109 44.25 -2.53 -14.00
C ALA A 109 44.56 -1.53 -12.86
N ILE A 110 45.62 -0.73 -12.99
CA ILE A 110 45.99 0.29 -12.01
C ILE A 110 44.93 1.38 -11.93
N ILE A 111 44.48 1.88 -13.09
CA ILE A 111 43.37 2.89 -13.13
C ILE A 111 42.09 2.29 -12.52
N SER A 112 41.76 1.05 -12.84
CA SER A 112 40.58 0.38 -12.31
C SER A 112 40.64 0.22 -10.78
N LYS A 113 41.79 -0.13 -10.21
CA LYS A 113 42.02 -0.15 -8.76
C LYS A 113 41.83 1.25 -8.15
N HIS A 114 42.40 2.28 -8.78
CA HIS A 114 42.27 3.66 -8.30
C HIS A 114 40.84 4.12 -8.30
N LEU A 115 40.07 3.88 -9.36
CA LEU A 115 38.65 4.23 -9.47
C LEU A 115 37.78 3.47 -8.48
N ALA A 116 38.13 2.22 -8.14
CA ALA A 116 37.41 1.40 -7.17
C ALA A 116 37.76 1.74 -5.70
N THR A 117 38.81 2.54 -5.47
CA THR A 117 39.28 2.87 -4.11
C THR A 117 38.49 4.01 -3.53
N ILE A 118 37.85 3.80 -2.38
CA ILE A 118 37.11 4.85 -1.64
C ILE A 118 38.11 5.84 -1.05
N VAL A 119 37.89 7.13 -1.28
CA VAL A 119 38.64 8.23 -0.70
C VAL A 119 38.18 8.44 0.76
N THR A 120 39.11 8.32 1.71
CA THR A 120 38.80 8.38 3.15
C THR A 120 39.23 9.68 3.83
N ASP A 121 39.91 10.58 3.11
CA ASP A 121 40.45 11.85 3.57
C ASP A 121 39.79 13.07 2.92
N VAL A 122 38.51 12.91 2.53
CA VAL A 122 37.74 14.03 1.98
C VAL A 122 37.64 15.15 3.02
N PRO A 123 37.94 16.41 2.64
CA PRO A 123 37.80 17.54 3.56
C PRO A 123 36.30 17.76 3.87
N LEU A 124 35.95 17.69 5.15
CA LEU A 124 34.60 17.91 5.66
C LEU A 124 34.52 19.19 6.46
N GLU A 125 33.46 19.96 6.31
CA GLU A 125 33.22 21.22 7.06
C GLU A 125 32.63 20.95 8.46
N PHE A 126 32.40 19.69 8.85
CA PHE A 126 31.80 19.29 10.12
C PHE A 126 32.59 18.14 10.77
N GLY A 127 32.52 18.05 12.10
CA GLY A 127 33.14 16.99 12.91
C GLY A 127 32.17 15.97 13.45
N PHE A 128 32.65 15.00 14.23
CA PHE A 128 31.82 13.97 14.88
C PHE A 128 30.76 14.53 15.83
N GLU A 129 31.04 15.66 16.45
CA GLU A 129 30.11 16.33 17.38
C GLU A 129 28.86 16.85 16.66
N ASP A 130 29.00 17.24 15.39
CA ASP A 130 27.93 17.82 14.59
C ASP A 130 26.95 16.74 14.08
N ILE A 131 27.41 15.47 13.97
CA ILE A 131 26.61 14.34 13.49
C ILE A 131 26.08 13.47 14.63
N ALA A 132 26.19 13.92 15.88
CA ALA A 132 25.60 13.23 17.03
C ALA A 132 24.07 13.13 16.85
N TYR A 133 23.52 11.91 17.03
CA TYR A 133 22.08 11.70 16.98
C TYR A 133 21.39 12.57 18.04
N ARG A 134 20.37 13.29 17.63
CA ARG A 134 19.46 14.04 18.50
C ARG A 134 18.05 13.54 18.27
N GLU A 135 17.26 13.52 19.33
CA GLU A 135 15.83 13.24 19.21
C GLU A 135 15.20 14.29 18.29
N PRO A 136 14.30 13.88 17.38
CA PRO A 136 13.59 14.81 16.53
C PRO A 136 12.75 15.80 17.34
N ASP A 137 12.58 17.02 16.83
CA ASP A 137 11.49 17.88 17.26
C ASP A 137 10.17 17.29 16.75
N TYR A 138 9.51 16.53 17.61
CA TYR A 138 8.30 15.80 17.25
C TYR A 138 7.14 16.72 16.87
N ASP A 139 7.02 17.90 17.46
CA ASP A 139 5.93 18.83 17.17
C ASP A 139 6.08 19.43 15.77
N THR A 140 7.28 19.90 15.42
CA THR A 140 7.60 20.37 14.08
C THR A 140 7.46 19.24 13.05
N LEU A 141 7.94 18.03 13.38
CA LEU A 141 7.90 16.88 12.50
C LEU A 141 6.46 16.42 12.22
N MET A 142 5.60 16.38 13.26
CA MET A 142 4.18 16.03 13.10
C MET A 142 3.43 17.07 12.29
N THR A 143 3.75 18.35 12.44
CA THR A 143 3.18 19.42 11.62
C THR A 143 3.55 19.26 10.16
N LEU A 144 4.82 19.02 9.87
CA LEU A 144 5.32 18.78 8.51
C LEU A 144 4.70 17.51 7.88
N PHE A 145 4.56 16.44 8.65
CA PHE A 145 3.95 15.21 8.14
C PHE A 145 2.45 15.37 7.84
N ARG A 146 1.73 16.22 8.59
CA ARG A 146 0.33 16.55 8.24
C ARG A 146 0.27 17.38 6.96
N GLU A 147 1.14 18.37 6.81
CA GLU A 147 1.23 19.20 5.60
C GLU A 147 1.56 18.36 4.35
N LEU A 148 2.45 17.36 4.50
CA LEU A 148 2.85 16.44 3.42
C LEU A 148 1.97 15.19 3.32
N GLU A 149 0.92 15.07 4.13
CA GLU A 149 -0.01 13.92 4.16
C GLU A 149 0.67 12.56 4.41
N PHE A 150 1.77 12.54 5.18
CA PHE A 150 2.49 11.32 5.54
C PHE A 150 1.89 10.62 6.76
N TYR A 151 0.62 10.28 6.71
CA TYR A 151 -0.14 9.72 7.85
C TYR A 151 0.46 8.43 8.41
N SER A 152 1.00 7.56 7.56
CA SER A 152 1.67 6.33 8.00
C SER A 152 2.94 6.60 8.82
N LEU A 153 3.63 7.71 8.58
CA LEU A 153 4.79 8.13 9.35
C LEU A 153 4.37 8.73 10.70
N ILE A 154 3.29 9.50 10.73
CA ILE A 154 2.69 10.02 11.97
C ILE A 154 2.39 8.87 12.94
N GLU A 155 1.80 7.78 12.44
CA GLU A 155 1.49 6.60 13.25
C GLU A 155 2.74 5.91 13.82
N ARG A 156 3.80 5.80 13.02
CA ARG A 156 5.03 5.08 13.40
C ARG A 156 5.91 5.83 14.38
N LEU A 157 5.85 7.17 14.40
CA LEU A 157 6.74 8.02 15.19
C LEU A 157 6.09 8.61 16.45
N LYS A 158 4.80 8.34 16.69
CA LYS A 158 4.17 8.75 17.97
C LYS A 158 4.92 8.07 19.13
N PRO A 159 5.40 8.85 20.11
CA PRO A 159 6.01 8.30 21.32
C PRO A 159 5.03 7.32 21.98
N LYS A 160 5.48 6.11 22.28
CA LYS A 160 4.64 5.07 22.91
C LYS A 160 4.04 5.50 24.25
N ASP A 161 4.68 6.45 24.92
CA ASP A 161 4.26 6.89 26.26
C ASP A 161 3.23 8.04 26.24
N ASN A 162 3.03 8.75 25.12
CA ASN A 162 2.00 9.80 25.01
C ASN A 162 0.67 9.33 24.40
N ALA A 163 0.56 8.07 24.03
CA ALA A 163 -0.67 7.50 23.47
C ALA A 163 -1.81 7.37 24.49
N VAL A 164 -1.56 7.63 25.78
CA VAL A 164 -2.56 7.46 26.85
C VAL A 164 -3.18 8.80 27.30
N GLN A 165 -2.64 9.96 26.92
CA GLN A 165 -3.10 11.23 27.51
C GLN A 165 -3.90 12.17 26.64
N GLN A 166 -4.24 11.84 25.40
CA GLN A 166 -5.17 12.65 24.57
C GLN A 166 -6.21 11.85 23.78
N VAL A 167 -6.65 10.70 24.30
CA VAL A 167 -8.02 10.29 24.05
C VAL A 167 -8.86 11.14 24.99
N LYS A 168 -9.16 12.39 24.62
CA LYS A 168 -10.32 13.05 25.18
C LYS A 168 -11.47 12.08 24.93
N GLN A 169 -12.08 11.58 25.98
CA GLN A 169 -13.37 10.90 25.89
C GLN A 169 -14.33 11.87 25.23
N VAL A 170 -14.45 11.81 23.90
CA VAL A 170 -15.36 12.65 23.10
C VAL A 170 -16.76 12.04 23.08
N ALA A 171 -16.91 10.81 23.56
CA ALA A 171 -18.23 10.22 23.70
C ALA A 171 -18.46 9.81 25.15
N GLU A 172 -19.50 10.37 25.77
CA GLU A 172 -20.18 9.69 26.87
C GLU A 172 -20.57 8.30 26.37
N LYS A 173 -20.51 7.31 27.26
CA LYS A 173 -20.85 5.92 26.96
C LYS A 173 -22.18 5.85 26.22
N THR A 174 -22.21 5.25 25.03
CA THR A 174 -23.43 5.11 24.22
C THR A 174 -24.61 4.61 25.07
N MET A 175 -25.68 5.39 25.13
CA MET A 175 -26.89 5.06 25.86
C MET A 175 -27.74 4.09 25.07
N LYS A 176 -27.96 2.90 25.59
CA LYS A 176 -28.89 1.94 24.97
C LYS A 176 -30.33 2.30 25.37
N ILE A 177 -31.23 2.27 24.40
CA ILE A 177 -32.66 2.43 24.65
C ILE A 177 -33.19 1.11 25.19
N HIS A 178 -33.62 1.10 26.45
CA HIS A 178 -34.11 -0.08 27.16
C HIS A 178 -35.59 -0.06 27.46
N ASN A 179 -36.23 1.09 27.30
CA ASN A 179 -37.66 1.33 27.62
C ASN A 179 -38.19 2.54 26.87
N ALA A 180 -39.50 2.74 26.93
CA ALA A 180 -40.17 3.87 26.27
C ALA A 180 -39.70 5.23 26.80
N ASP A 181 -39.36 5.33 28.09
CA ASP A 181 -38.92 6.59 28.69
C ASP A 181 -37.55 7.01 28.14
N ASP A 182 -36.63 6.05 27.96
CA ASP A 182 -35.31 6.32 27.32
C ASP A 182 -35.53 6.85 25.89
N PHE A 183 -36.47 6.26 25.14
CA PHE A 183 -36.80 6.70 23.80
C PHE A 183 -37.40 8.08 23.78
N GLN A 184 -38.32 8.39 24.70
CA GLN A 184 -38.92 9.72 24.81
C GLN A 184 -37.90 10.80 25.20
N ASN A 185 -36.89 10.46 26.00
CA ASN A 185 -35.76 11.34 26.28
C ASN A 185 -34.97 11.65 24.99
N LEU A 186 -34.68 10.64 24.16
CA LEU A 186 -34.07 10.85 22.87
C LEU A 186 -34.91 11.76 21.97
N VAL A 187 -36.24 11.53 21.86
CA VAL A 187 -37.16 12.35 21.08
C VAL A 187 -37.15 13.80 21.54
N HIS A 188 -37.16 14.02 22.86
CA HIS A 188 -37.09 15.37 23.44
C HIS A 188 -35.76 16.07 23.02
N GLU A 189 -34.62 15.41 23.11
CA GLU A 189 -33.34 15.99 22.70
C GLU A 189 -33.32 16.31 21.21
N ILE A 190 -33.79 15.39 20.35
CA ILE A 190 -33.89 15.63 18.90
C ILE A 190 -34.77 16.85 18.58
N THR A 191 -35.89 16.94 19.27
CA THR A 191 -36.86 18.05 19.04
C THR A 191 -36.27 19.39 19.46
N ALA A 192 -35.45 19.42 20.51
CA ALA A 192 -34.81 20.64 20.99
C ALA A 192 -33.67 21.09 20.03
N GLU A 193 -32.83 20.16 19.55
CA GLU A 193 -31.63 20.48 18.79
C GLU A 193 -31.89 20.57 17.27
N ARG A 194 -32.91 19.86 16.77
CA ARG A 194 -33.26 19.79 15.35
C ARG A 194 -32.11 19.38 14.42
N GLN A 195 -31.07 18.72 14.99
CA GLN A 195 -29.95 18.20 14.26
C GLN A 195 -29.52 16.87 14.85
N ILE A 196 -29.34 15.86 14.01
CA ILE A 196 -28.94 14.51 14.41
C ILE A 196 -27.86 13.93 13.46
N ALA A 197 -27.03 13.05 14.01
CA ALA A 197 -26.26 12.14 13.19
C ALA A 197 -26.86 10.73 13.28
N VAL A 198 -26.92 9.99 12.16
CA VAL A 198 -27.56 8.67 12.09
C VAL A 198 -26.68 7.69 11.34
N ILE A 199 -26.45 6.51 11.93
CA ILE A 199 -25.75 5.38 11.29
C ILE A 199 -26.51 4.09 11.64
N ALA A 200 -26.61 3.15 10.68
CA ALA A 200 -27.14 1.82 10.96
C ALA A 200 -26.02 0.80 11.19
N ASP A 201 -26.15 -0.01 12.23
CA ASP A 201 -25.40 -1.26 12.36
C ASP A 201 -26.17 -2.36 11.61
N ALA A 202 -25.74 -2.61 10.39
CA ALA A 202 -26.39 -3.58 9.51
C ALA A 202 -25.37 -4.35 8.67
N LYS A 203 -25.63 -5.63 8.45
CA LYS A 203 -24.86 -6.48 7.56
C LYS A 203 -25.68 -6.84 6.33
N ARG A 204 -25.13 -6.58 5.14
CA ARG A 204 -25.78 -7.00 3.89
C ARG A 204 -25.88 -8.52 3.82
N LYS A 205 -27.08 -9.05 3.61
CA LYS A 205 -27.35 -10.48 3.38
C LYS A 205 -27.30 -10.80 1.88
N ASP A 206 -27.93 -9.95 1.08
CA ASP A 206 -27.94 -10.02 -0.38
C ASP A 206 -28.01 -8.59 -0.97
N LEU A 207 -28.28 -8.46 -2.26
CA LEU A 207 -28.30 -7.15 -2.95
C LEU A 207 -29.34 -6.16 -2.39
N LYS A 208 -30.44 -6.66 -1.81
CA LYS A 208 -31.57 -5.87 -1.36
C LYS A 208 -31.91 -6.04 0.12
N SER A 209 -31.32 -7.00 0.81
CA SER A 209 -31.66 -7.26 2.20
C SER A 209 -30.47 -7.13 3.13
N PHE A 210 -30.78 -6.65 4.34
CA PHE A 210 -29.81 -6.44 5.39
C PHE A 210 -30.27 -7.11 6.68
N LYS A 211 -29.32 -7.60 7.47
CA LYS A 211 -29.55 -7.94 8.86
C LYS A 211 -29.25 -6.67 9.67
N ILE A 212 -30.29 -6.04 10.17
CA ILE A 212 -30.17 -4.85 11.00
C ILE A 212 -29.93 -5.31 12.44
N ASN A 213 -28.84 -4.88 13.05
CA ASN A 213 -28.55 -5.10 14.47
C ASN A 213 -29.11 -3.95 15.32
N GLY A 214 -29.15 -2.73 14.77
CA GLY A 214 -29.70 -1.55 15.40
C GLY A 214 -29.37 -0.27 14.65
N ILE A 215 -29.80 0.84 15.21
CA ILE A 215 -29.58 2.20 14.69
C ILE A 215 -28.91 3.02 15.78
N TYR A 216 -27.81 3.67 15.42
CA TYR A 216 -27.16 4.68 16.25
C TYR A 216 -27.66 6.06 15.86
N ILE A 217 -28.05 6.85 16.84
CA ILE A 217 -28.42 8.26 16.67
C ILE A 217 -27.57 9.07 17.64
N SER A 218 -26.93 10.12 17.17
CA SER A 218 -26.25 11.07 18.04
C SER A 218 -26.97 12.41 17.99
N VAL A 219 -27.10 13.04 19.16
CA VAL A 219 -27.60 14.40 19.35
C VAL A 219 -26.52 15.14 20.11
N ASN A 220 -25.89 16.12 19.50
CA ASN A 220 -24.67 16.76 20.03
C ASN A 220 -23.62 15.73 20.43
N ASP A 221 -23.18 15.72 21.68
CA ASP A 221 -22.13 14.82 22.20
C ASP A 221 -22.67 13.49 22.76
N LYS A 222 -24.02 13.29 22.73
CA LYS A 222 -24.66 12.09 23.25
C LYS A 222 -24.99 11.11 22.15
N SER A 223 -24.61 9.86 22.33
CA SER A 223 -24.90 8.77 21.38
C SER A 223 -25.91 7.80 21.98
N PHE A 224 -26.90 7.43 21.19
CA PHE A 224 -27.97 6.50 21.54
C PHE A 224 -27.96 5.30 20.61
N PHE A 225 -28.27 4.11 21.13
CA PHE A 225 -28.39 2.90 20.36
C PHE A 225 -29.77 2.27 20.54
N ILE A 226 -30.49 2.14 19.43
CA ILE A 226 -31.78 1.45 19.35
C ILE A 226 -31.47 0.08 18.73
N ASP A 227 -31.55 -0.99 19.50
CA ASP A 227 -31.26 -2.33 19.00
C ASP A 227 -32.42 -2.94 18.20
N ALA A 228 -32.17 -4.02 17.48
CA ALA A 228 -33.13 -4.64 16.59
C ALA A 228 -34.46 -5.04 17.25
N PRO A 229 -34.52 -5.58 18.50
CA PRO A 229 -35.77 -5.89 19.16
C PRO A 229 -36.70 -4.68 19.35
N TRP A 230 -36.15 -3.50 19.64
CA TRP A 230 -36.93 -2.26 19.77
C TRP A 230 -37.44 -1.76 18.42
N LEU A 231 -36.77 -2.06 17.31
CA LEU A 231 -37.27 -1.71 15.97
C LEU A 231 -38.48 -2.57 15.53
N GLU A 232 -38.80 -3.63 16.26
CA GLU A 232 -39.98 -4.46 16.05
C GLU A 232 -41.21 -3.87 16.77
N ASP A 233 -41.05 -2.93 17.74
CA ASP A 233 -42.15 -2.22 18.39
C ASP A 233 -42.75 -1.21 17.43
N LYS A 234 -44.05 -1.41 17.11
CA LYS A 234 -44.77 -0.56 16.13
C LYS A 234 -44.92 0.89 16.54
N ASN A 235 -45.09 1.16 17.83
CA ASN A 235 -45.27 2.53 18.32
C ASN A 235 -43.93 3.28 18.21
N LEU A 236 -42.87 2.69 18.73
CA LEU A 236 -41.53 3.26 18.62
C LEU A 236 -41.13 3.44 17.16
N LEU A 237 -41.32 2.43 16.31
CA LEU A 237 -41.00 2.52 14.89
C LEU A 237 -41.78 3.63 14.17
N THR A 238 -43.06 3.83 14.50
CA THR A 238 -43.88 4.92 13.93
C THR A 238 -43.34 6.28 14.32
N GLU A 239 -42.93 6.45 15.56
CA GLU A 239 -42.39 7.71 16.05
C GLU A 239 -40.99 7.97 15.51
N LEU A 240 -40.13 6.92 15.47
CA LEU A 240 -38.82 6.98 14.83
C LEU A 240 -38.94 7.34 13.34
N LYS A 241 -39.91 6.75 12.64
CA LYS A 241 -40.21 7.07 11.24
C LYS A 241 -40.53 8.55 11.09
N SER A 242 -41.41 9.09 11.92
CA SER A 242 -41.81 10.51 11.87
C SER A 242 -40.61 11.44 12.06
N ILE A 243 -39.66 11.09 12.93
CA ILE A 243 -38.42 11.86 13.17
C ILE A 243 -37.46 11.77 11.97
N LEU A 244 -37.23 10.57 11.47
CA LEU A 244 -36.26 10.36 10.41
C LEU A 244 -36.74 10.87 9.04
N GLU A 245 -38.04 10.96 8.83
CA GLU A 245 -38.68 11.56 7.63
C GLU A 245 -38.93 13.07 7.73
N ASP A 246 -38.85 13.66 8.94
CA ASP A 246 -39.05 15.11 9.13
C ASP A 246 -37.92 15.89 8.43
N SER A 247 -38.31 16.73 7.44
CA SER A 247 -37.38 17.59 6.69
C SER A 247 -36.79 18.73 7.52
N ASP A 248 -37.45 19.11 8.61
CA ASP A 248 -37.03 20.19 9.50
C ASP A 248 -35.93 19.74 10.48
N ILE A 249 -35.66 18.44 10.56
CA ILE A 249 -34.55 17.86 11.32
C ILE A 249 -33.37 17.69 10.38
N TYR A 250 -32.25 18.36 10.66
CA TYR A 250 -31.05 18.25 9.88
C TYR A 250 -30.32 16.92 10.19
N LYS A 251 -30.14 16.09 9.19
CA LYS A 251 -29.59 14.73 9.33
C LYS A 251 -28.21 14.63 8.69
N ILE A 252 -27.22 14.28 9.50
CA ILE A 252 -25.84 13.99 9.10
C ILE A 252 -25.66 12.47 9.08
N THR A 253 -24.98 11.94 8.10
CA THR A 253 -24.70 10.50 8.04
C THR A 253 -23.33 10.21 7.44
N HIS A 254 -22.97 8.94 7.45
CA HIS A 254 -21.88 8.35 6.71
C HIS A 254 -22.43 7.20 5.86
N ASP A 255 -22.26 7.25 4.53
CA ASP A 255 -22.90 6.36 3.55
C ASP A 255 -24.44 6.41 3.61
N GLY A 256 -24.98 7.58 3.30
CA GLY A 256 -26.44 7.84 3.29
C GLY A 256 -27.20 6.95 2.32
N LYS A 257 -26.60 6.54 1.22
CA LYS A 257 -27.17 5.59 0.27
C LYS A 257 -27.41 4.22 0.92
N LEU A 258 -26.43 3.70 1.64
CA LEU A 258 -26.57 2.44 2.39
C LEU A 258 -27.63 2.59 3.49
N LEU A 259 -27.56 3.67 4.27
CA LEU A 259 -28.50 3.92 5.36
C LEU A 259 -29.95 4.00 4.85
N ARG A 260 -30.21 4.70 3.74
CA ARG A 260 -31.53 4.74 3.07
C ARG A 260 -32.02 3.35 2.71
N ASN A 261 -31.17 2.52 2.11
CA ASN A 261 -31.51 1.14 1.72
C ASN A 261 -31.81 0.25 2.94
N VAL A 262 -31.11 0.44 4.05
CA VAL A 262 -31.35 -0.27 5.32
C VAL A 262 -32.69 0.17 5.93
N LEU A 263 -32.93 1.47 6.04
CA LEU A 263 -34.14 2.03 6.67
C LEU A 263 -35.42 1.74 5.87
N ARG A 264 -35.33 1.56 4.56
CA ARG A 264 -36.45 1.10 3.73
C ARG A 264 -37.02 -0.26 4.11
N GLN A 265 -36.23 -1.15 4.70
CA GLN A 265 -36.74 -2.43 5.23
C GLN A 265 -37.66 -2.22 6.44
N LEU A 266 -37.56 -1.06 7.08
CA LEU A 266 -38.42 -0.60 8.19
C LEU A 266 -39.52 0.33 7.70
N ASP A 267 -39.71 0.44 6.37
CA ASP A 267 -40.66 1.34 5.73
C ASP A 267 -40.43 2.84 6.08
N ILE A 268 -39.14 3.24 6.24
CA ILE A 268 -38.70 4.61 6.50
C ILE A 268 -38.05 5.18 5.24
N ASP A 269 -38.53 6.33 4.76
CA ASP A 269 -38.01 7.06 3.61
C ASP A 269 -36.98 8.12 4.05
N PHE A 270 -35.75 7.69 4.29
CA PHE A 270 -34.71 8.53 4.86
C PHE A 270 -33.98 9.35 3.79
N VAL A 271 -33.82 10.65 4.07
CA VAL A 271 -32.98 11.57 3.30
C VAL A 271 -32.07 12.34 4.25
N SER A 272 -30.75 12.27 4.05
CA SER A 272 -29.79 13.08 4.79
C SER A 272 -29.53 14.43 4.11
N GLN A 273 -29.24 15.44 4.89
CA GLN A 273 -28.81 16.75 4.38
C GLN A 273 -27.29 16.84 4.21
N PHE A 274 -26.54 15.97 4.88
CA PHE A 274 -25.09 15.88 4.73
C PHE A 274 -24.58 14.44 4.87
N ASP A 275 -23.78 14.00 3.93
CA ASP A 275 -23.07 12.71 3.96
C ASP A 275 -21.56 12.95 3.99
N VAL A 276 -20.92 12.64 5.13
CA VAL A 276 -19.48 12.88 5.31
C VAL A 276 -18.62 12.01 4.39
N MET A 277 -19.08 10.79 4.04
CA MET A 277 -18.38 9.93 3.11
C MET A 277 -18.40 10.53 1.70
N LEU A 278 -19.55 11.00 1.26
CA LEU A 278 -19.72 11.60 -0.05
C LEU A 278 -18.98 12.94 -0.18
N ALA A 279 -18.99 13.75 0.89
CA ALA A 279 -18.23 14.98 0.97
C ALA A 279 -16.72 14.73 0.83
N ALA A 280 -16.20 13.76 1.57
CA ALA A 280 -14.78 13.36 1.50
C ALA A 280 -14.41 12.77 0.13
N TYR A 281 -15.30 11.96 -0.46
CA TYR A 281 -15.13 11.44 -1.82
C TYR A 281 -15.01 12.56 -2.86
N LEU A 282 -15.86 13.58 -2.75
CA LEU A 282 -15.83 14.70 -3.69
C LEU A 282 -14.53 15.49 -3.61
N LEU A 283 -14.01 15.70 -2.40
CA LEU A 283 -12.73 16.40 -2.19
C LEU A 283 -11.53 15.59 -2.69
N GLU A 284 -11.54 14.26 -2.53
CA GLU A 284 -10.41 13.39 -2.87
C GLU A 284 -10.88 12.04 -3.47
N PRO A 285 -11.33 12.00 -4.73
CA PRO A 285 -11.95 10.83 -5.34
C PRO A 285 -11.00 9.65 -5.60
N SER A 286 -9.69 9.84 -5.44
CA SER A 286 -8.68 8.80 -5.67
C SER A 286 -8.40 7.91 -4.46
N LYS A 287 -8.99 8.19 -3.30
CA LYS A 287 -8.77 7.40 -2.08
C LYS A 287 -9.40 6.02 -2.17
N PRO A 288 -8.74 4.99 -1.63
CA PRO A 288 -9.28 3.63 -1.63
C PRO A 288 -10.41 3.42 -0.62
N GLN A 289 -10.50 4.24 0.43
CA GLN A 289 -11.44 4.09 1.53
C GLN A 289 -11.84 5.45 2.12
N TYR A 290 -13.07 5.54 2.63
CA TYR A 290 -13.65 6.72 3.27
C TYR A 290 -14.33 6.36 4.60
N ASP A 291 -13.80 5.40 5.35
CA ASP A 291 -14.35 5.05 6.66
C ASP A 291 -14.13 6.16 7.70
N ILE A 292 -15.01 6.22 8.70
CA ILE A 292 -15.03 7.31 9.68
C ILE A 292 -13.68 7.44 10.40
N THR A 293 -13.02 6.34 10.72
CA THR A 293 -11.73 6.35 11.45
C THR A 293 -10.65 7.02 10.63
N THR A 294 -10.58 6.70 9.34
CA THR A 294 -9.67 7.32 8.37
C THR A 294 -9.99 8.82 8.22
N LEU A 295 -11.26 9.18 8.04
CA LEU A 295 -11.68 10.58 7.88
C LEU A 295 -11.37 11.43 9.12
N VAL A 296 -11.57 10.89 10.32
CA VAL A 296 -11.26 11.60 11.58
C VAL A 296 -9.75 11.85 11.70
N MET A 297 -8.93 10.86 11.35
CA MET A 297 -7.48 11.05 11.36
C MET A 297 -7.03 12.12 10.35
N GLU A 298 -7.56 12.08 9.14
CA GLU A 298 -7.14 12.95 8.05
C GLU A 298 -7.62 14.39 8.23
N TYR A 299 -8.91 14.57 8.52
CA TYR A 299 -9.52 15.90 8.55
C TYR A 299 -9.50 16.56 9.93
N LEU A 300 -9.47 15.78 11.02
CA LEU A 300 -9.46 16.31 12.38
C LEU A 300 -8.11 16.10 13.10
N GLY A 301 -7.23 15.25 12.58
CA GLY A 301 -5.96 14.90 13.23
C GLY A 301 -6.15 14.14 14.54
N GLU A 302 -7.35 13.61 14.81
CA GLU A 302 -7.69 12.85 16.00
C GLU A 302 -7.62 11.35 15.70
N LYS A 303 -7.30 10.52 16.71
CA LYS A 303 -7.27 9.06 16.57
C LYS A 303 -8.44 8.43 17.29
N ILE A 304 -9.24 7.67 16.58
CA ILE A 304 -10.26 6.79 17.16
C ILE A 304 -9.60 5.41 17.40
N SER A 305 -9.93 4.76 18.51
CA SER A 305 -9.50 3.38 18.76
C SER A 305 -9.98 2.45 17.65
N GLU A 306 -9.14 1.50 17.23
CA GLU A 306 -9.56 0.46 16.28
C GLU A 306 -10.71 -0.41 16.81
N THR A 307 -10.84 -0.49 18.14
CA THR A 307 -11.89 -1.23 18.85
C THR A 307 -13.11 -0.36 19.18
N ALA A 308 -13.11 0.92 18.79
CA ALA A 308 -14.24 1.83 19.01
C ALA A 308 -15.49 1.32 18.30
N ASP A 309 -16.61 1.35 19.01
CA ASP A 309 -17.91 1.00 18.43
C ASP A 309 -18.46 2.13 17.54
N LEU A 310 -19.60 1.89 16.90
CA LEU A 310 -20.23 2.91 16.06
C LEU A 310 -20.76 4.09 16.87
N GLY A 311 -21.07 3.90 18.15
CA GLY A 311 -21.54 4.97 19.03
C GLY A 311 -20.43 5.98 19.36
N GLU A 312 -19.19 5.51 19.50
CA GLU A 312 -18.05 6.41 19.63
C GLU A 312 -17.74 7.14 18.30
N LYS A 313 -17.89 6.45 17.17
CA LYS A 313 -17.59 6.99 15.84
C LYS A 313 -18.62 8.03 15.38
N ILE A 314 -19.90 7.84 15.70
CA ILE A 314 -20.98 8.72 15.24
C ILE A 314 -20.85 10.15 15.79
N ALA A 315 -20.30 10.32 17.00
CA ALA A 315 -20.09 11.63 17.61
C ALA A 315 -19.13 12.52 16.79
N TYR A 316 -18.24 11.92 16.00
CA TYR A 316 -17.32 12.67 15.14
C TYR A 316 -17.97 13.23 13.87
N LEU A 317 -19.18 12.77 13.50
CA LEU A 317 -19.82 13.22 12.26
C LEU A 317 -20.12 14.72 12.26
N TYR A 318 -20.38 15.32 13.42
CA TYR A 318 -20.58 16.77 13.54
C TYR A 318 -19.32 17.56 13.17
N LYS A 319 -18.18 17.19 13.78
CA LYS A 319 -16.90 17.85 13.50
C LYS A 319 -16.45 17.62 12.05
N LEU A 320 -16.63 16.38 11.55
CA LEU A 320 -16.34 16.06 10.15
C LEU A 320 -17.20 16.87 9.19
N LYS A 321 -18.53 17.01 9.50
CA LYS A 321 -19.43 17.84 8.71
C LYS A 321 -18.93 19.27 8.61
N GLU A 322 -18.58 19.90 9.73
CA GLU A 322 -18.08 21.27 9.74
C GLU A 322 -16.82 21.41 8.89
N THR A 323 -15.80 20.58 9.14
CA THR A 323 -14.52 20.64 8.43
C THR A 323 -14.66 20.36 6.93
N LEU A 324 -15.48 19.38 6.55
CA LEU A 324 -15.69 19.01 5.14
C LEU A 324 -16.53 20.04 4.40
N ASP A 325 -17.56 20.61 5.05
CA ASP A 325 -18.41 21.66 4.48
C ASP A 325 -17.59 22.94 4.21
N ASP A 326 -16.71 23.32 5.14
CA ASP A 326 -15.80 24.45 4.95
C ASP A 326 -14.86 24.23 3.74
N LYS A 327 -14.31 23.01 3.59
CA LYS A 327 -13.47 22.67 2.44
C LYS A 327 -14.25 22.66 1.11
N ILE A 328 -15.48 22.13 1.10
CA ILE A 328 -16.36 22.16 -0.07
C ILE A 328 -16.59 23.61 -0.52
N ARG A 329 -16.80 24.53 0.41
CA ARG A 329 -16.94 25.97 0.13
C ARG A 329 -15.63 26.59 -0.35
N GLU A 330 -14.52 26.29 0.30
CA GLU A 330 -13.18 26.76 -0.09
C GLU A 330 -12.88 26.42 -1.55
N TYR A 331 -13.23 25.20 -1.99
CA TYR A 331 -13.04 24.75 -3.37
C TYR A 331 -14.19 25.11 -4.34
N ASN A 332 -15.21 25.86 -3.88
CA ASN A 332 -16.40 26.26 -4.66
C ASN A 332 -17.16 25.05 -5.24
N MET A 333 -17.31 24.00 -4.44
CA MET A 333 -17.98 22.75 -4.83
C MET A 333 -19.39 22.58 -4.24
N GLU A 334 -19.98 23.61 -3.62
CA GLU A 334 -21.29 23.54 -2.93
C GLU A 334 -22.39 23.07 -3.89
N SER A 335 -22.48 23.68 -5.07
CA SER A 335 -23.51 23.28 -6.03
C SER A 335 -23.31 21.83 -6.52
N LEU A 336 -22.06 21.40 -6.73
CA LEU A 336 -21.78 20.01 -7.08
C LEU A 336 -22.21 19.06 -5.96
N PHE A 337 -21.89 19.39 -4.71
CA PHE A 337 -22.23 18.55 -3.57
C PHE A 337 -23.74 18.52 -3.28
N TYR A 338 -24.36 19.70 -3.07
CA TYR A 338 -25.73 19.79 -2.61
C TYR A 338 -26.77 19.60 -3.70
N ASP A 339 -26.51 20.08 -4.94
CA ASP A 339 -27.50 20.05 -6.02
C ASP A 339 -27.33 18.83 -6.95
N VAL A 340 -26.18 18.14 -6.89
CA VAL A 340 -25.90 16.99 -7.76
C VAL A 340 -25.65 15.72 -6.94
N GLU A 341 -24.59 15.66 -6.15
CA GLU A 341 -24.14 14.42 -5.51
C GLU A 341 -25.12 13.92 -4.44
N MET A 342 -25.57 14.80 -3.56
CA MET A 342 -26.55 14.43 -2.52
C MET A 342 -27.87 13.92 -3.10
N PRO A 343 -28.54 14.60 -4.06
CA PRO A 343 -29.74 14.07 -4.72
C PRO A 343 -29.47 12.81 -5.53
N LEU A 344 -28.31 12.69 -6.20
CA LEU A 344 -27.92 11.51 -6.96
C LEU A 344 -27.80 10.28 -6.06
N SER A 345 -27.28 10.43 -4.86
CA SER A 345 -27.20 9.37 -3.85
C SER A 345 -28.57 8.74 -3.55
N VAL A 346 -29.61 9.56 -3.47
CA VAL A 346 -31.01 9.11 -3.29
C VAL A 346 -31.51 8.33 -4.51
N VAL A 347 -31.28 8.86 -5.72
CA VAL A 347 -31.66 8.20 -6.97
C VAL A 347 -30.97 6.84 -7.11
N LEU A 348 -29.68 6.78 -6.80
CA LEU A 348 -28.90 5.53 -6.86
C LEU A 348 -29.41 4.51 -5.84
N ALA A 349 -29.78 4.92 -4.63
CA ALA A 349 -30.41 4.03 -3.66
C ALA A 349 -31.74 3.47 -4.18
N ASP A 350 -32.55 4.31 -4.83
CA ASP A 350 -33.82 3.91 -5.42
C ASP A 350 -33.64 2.92 -6.57
N MET A 351 -32.64 3.15 -7.43
CA MET A 351 -32.29 2.23 -8.50
C MET A 351 -31.78 0.87 -7.97
N GLU A 352 -30.92 0.89 -6.95
CA GLU A 352 -30.44 -0.34 -6.29
C GLU A 352 -31.60 -1.14 -5.69
N ASN A 353 -32.53 -0.46 -5.05
CA ASN A 353 -33.70 -1.10 -4.46
C ASN A 353 -34.68 -1.64 -5.52
N ALA A 354 -34.91 -0.92 -6.62
CA ALA A 354 -35.70 -1.40 -7.75
C ALA A 354 -35.01 -2.63 -8.39
N GLY A 355 -33.74 -2.54 -8.66
CA GLY A 355 -32.92 -3.56 -9.29
C GLY A 355 -33.25 -3.73 -10.78
N ILE A 356 -32.56 -4.68 -11.40
CA ILE A 356 -32.74 -5.02 -12.82
C ILE A 356 -33.14 -6.46 -12.96
N LYS A 357 -34.17 -6.74 -13.76
CA LYS A 357 -34.61 -8.10 -14.07
C LYS A 357 -33.60 -8.76 -15.03
N VAL A 358 -32.99 -9.85 -14.60
CA VAL A 358 -32.07 -10.65 -15.40
C VAL A 358 -32.79 -11.91 -15.92
N ASN A 359 -32.50 -12.29 -17.17
CA ASN A 359 -32.96 -13.55 -17.73
C ASN A 359 -31.94 -14.67 -17.43
N PRO A 360 -32.20 -15.55 -16.42
CA PRO A 360 -31.25 -16.58 -16.01
C PRO A 360 -31.06 -17.65 -17.10
N ASP A 361 -32.07 -17.91 -17.91
CA ASP A 361 -31.99 -18.95 -18.95
C ASP A 361 -31.06 -18.49 -20.08
N LYS A 362 -31.15 -17.20 -20.43
CA LYS A 362 -30.22 -16.62 -21.42
C LYS A 362 -28.76 -16.60 -20.92
N LEU A 363 -28.54 -16.33 -19.65
CA LEU A 363 -27.20 -16.42 -19.06
C LEU A 363 -26.67 -17.85 -19.06
N LYS A 364 -27.50 -18.84 -18.74
CA LYS A 364 -27.13 -20.26 -18.83
C LYS A 364 -26.80 -20.68 -20.25
N GLU A 365 -27.62 -20.26 -21.24
CA GLU A 365 -27.37 -20.51 -22.66
C GLU A 365 -26.02 -19.93 -23.11
N LEU A 366 -25.74 -18.66 -22.74
CA LEU A 366 -24.47 -18.01 -23.04
C LEU A 366 -23.30 -18.70 -22.34
N GLY A 367 -23.45 -19.05 -21.07
CA GLY A 367 -22.46 -19.82 -20.31
C GLY A 367 -22.12 -21.16 -20.95
N ALA A 368 -23.14 -21.92 -21.38
CA ALA A 368 -22.95 -23.18 -22.08
C ALA A 368 -22.27 -22.97 -23.45
N LYS A 369 -22.64 -21.90 -24.19
CA LYS A 369 -22.01 -21.56 -25.47
C LYS A 369 -20.53 -21.22 -25.30
N PHE A 370 -20.20 -20.38 -24.33
CA PHE A 370 -18.82 -20.02 -24.04
C PHE A 370 -18.00 -21.19 -23.49
N GLY A 371 -18.61 -22.03 -22.62
CA GLY A 371 -17.96 -23.23 -22.13
C GLY A 371 -17.56 -24.20 -23.25
N ARG A 372 -18.45 -24.45 -24.20
CA ARG A 372 -18.13 -25.28 -25.38
C ARG A 372 -17.01 -24.66 -26.24
N LYS A 373 -17.06 -23.35 -26.47
CA LYS A 373 -16.02 -22.67 -27.23
C LYS A 373 -14.67 -22.67 -26.52
N LEU A 374 -14.66 -22.50 -25.21
CA LEU A 374 -13.46 -22.62 -24.39
C LEU A 374 -12.88 -24.03 -24.42
N GLY A 375 -13.71 -25.06 -24.26
CA GLY A 375 -13.30 -26.48 -24.38
C GLY A 375 -12.62 -26.74 -25.72
N TYR A 376 -13.29 -26.38 -26.82
CA TYR A 376 -12.72 -26.54 -28.16
C TYR A 376 -11.37 -25.82 -28.34
N LEU A 377 -11.27 -24.56 -27.89
CA LEU A 377 -10.01 -23.81 -27.98
C LEU A 377 -8.91 -24.41 -27.11
N THR A 378 -9.26 -24.92 -25.92
CA THR A 378 -8.31 -25.60 -25.03
C THR A 378 -7.76 -26.85 -25.67
N GLU A 379 -8.63 -27.71 -26.25
CA GLU A 379 -8.23 -28.92 -26.95
C GLU A 379 -7.36 -28.61 -28.18
N ASP A 380 -7.70 -27.59 -28.96
CA ASP A 380 -6.90 -27.12 -30.10
C ASP A 380 -5.52 -26.64 -29.68
N ILE A 381 -5.44 -25.86 -28.57
CA ILE A 381 -4.16 -25.42 -28.00
C ILE A 381 -3.32 -26.62 -27.56
N TYR A 382 -3.91 -27.59 -26.83
CA TYR A 382 -3.19 -28.78 -26.36
C TYR A 382 -2.72 -29.66 -27.54
N SER A 383 -3.56 -29.79 -28.54
CA SER A 383 -3.18 -30.50 -29.78
C SER A 383 -1.99 -29.87 -30.48
N LYS A 384 -2.00 -28.54 -30.64
CA LYS A 384 -0.91 -27.78 -31.25
C LYS A 384 0.35 -27.77 -30.38
N ALA A 385 0.20 -27.67 -29.06
CA ALA A 385 1.31 -27.75 -28.11
C ALA A 385 1.86 -29.18 -27.98
N GLY A 386 1.09 -30.21 -28.34
CA GLY A 386 1.45 -31.62 -28.17
C GLY A 386 1.55 -32.02 -26.69
N MET A 387 0.88 -31.31 -25.78
CA MET A 387 0.77 -31.59 -24.35
C MET A 387 -0.29 -30.75 -23.67
N GLU A 388 -0.80 -31.25 -22.56
CA GLU A 388 -1.63 -30.48 -21.65
C GLU A 388 -0.75 -29.61 -20.71
N PHE A 389 -1.17 -28.39 -20.45
CA PHE A 389 -0.53 -27.47 -19.52
C PHE A 389 -1.53 -26.41 -19.02
N ASN A 390 -1.17 -25.68 -17.99
CA ASN A 390 -2.03 -24.58 -17.53
C ASN A 390 -1.84 -23.35 -18.44
N ILE A 391 -2.79 -23.16 -19.37
CA ILE A 391 -2.80 -22.06 -20.36
C ILE A 391 -2.79 -20.68 -19.66
N ASN A 392 -3.36 -20.57 -18.45
CA ASN A 392 -3.37 -19.35 -17.67
C ASN A 392 -2.08 -19.12 -16.87
N SER A 393 -1.09 -20.00 -16.95
CA SER A 393 0.21 -19.82 -16.34
C SER A 393 1.20 -19.19 -17.33
N PRO A 394 1.60 -17.92 -17.18
CA PRO A 394 2.54 -17.28 -18.08
C PRO A 394 3.87 -18.05 -18.19
N LYS A 395 4.29 -18.71 -17.10
CA LYS A 395 5.51 -19.52 -17.08
C LYS A 395 5.39 -20.74 -17.99
N GLN A 396 4.34 -21.57 -17.78
CA GLN A 396 4.15 -22.77 -18.58
C GLN A 396 3.84 -22.43 -20.04
N LEU A 397 3.08 -21.37 -20.31
CA LEU A 397 2.86 -20.88 -21.67
C LEU A 397 4.17 -20.46 -22.32
N GLY A 398 5.05 -19.75 -21.61
CA GLY A 398 6.36 -19.37 -22.11
C GLY A 398 7.27 -20.58 -22.43
N GLU A 399 7.29 -21.59 -21.56
CA GLU A 399 8.02 -22.86 -21.79
C GLU A 399 7.50 -23.57 -23.04
N VAL A 400 6.18 -23.65 -23.23
CA VAL A 400 5.58 -24.27 -24.42
C VAL A 400 5.92 -23.48 -25.69
N LEU A 401 5.72 -22.18 -25.71
CA LEU A 401 5.93 -21.36 -26.91
C LEU A 401 7.40 -21.28 -27.32
N PHE A 402 8.31 -21.01 -26.38
CA PHE A 402 9.69 -20.64 -26.70
C PHE A 402 10.69 -21.81 -26.56
N GLU A 403 10.40 -22.81 -25.75
CA GLU A 403 11.28 -23.98 -25.60
C GLU A 403 10.77 -25.17 -26.41
N LYS A 404 9.49 -25.55 -26.26
CA LYS A 404 8.95 -26.73 -26.97
C LYS A 404 8.67 -26.44 -28.45
N LEU A 405 7.95 -25.36 -28.74
CA LEU A 405 7.61 -24.96 -30.12
C LEU A 405 8.70 -24.15 -30.80
N SER A 406 9.77 -23.78 -30.06
CA SER A 406 10.93 -23.05 -30.56
C SER A 406 10.58 -21.74 -31.31
N LEU A 407 9.52 -21.04 -30.88
CA LEU A 407 9.15 -19.75 -31.46
C LEU A 407 10.17 -18.67 -31.11
N PRO A 408 10.35 -17.62 -31.95
CA PRO A 408 11.32 -16.58 -31.69
C PRO A 408 10.98 -15.79 -30.41
N VAL A 409 11.97 -15.64 -29.54
CA VAL A 409 11.82 -14.88 -28.28
C VAL A 409 11.86 -13.39 -28.59
N ILE A 410 10.70 -12.71 -28.45
CA ILE A 410 10.57 -11.28 -28.69
C ILE A 410 11.00 -10.45 -27.48
N LYS A 411 10.63 -10.90 -26.26
CA LYS A 411 10.91 -10.16 -25.01
C LYS A 411 11.15 -11.12 -23.85
N LYS A 412 12.16 -10.80 -23.02
CA LYS A 412 12.44 -11.51 -21.77
C LYS A 412 12.09 -10.64 -20.56
N THR A 413 11.66 -11.26 -19.48
CA THR A 413 11.49 -10.65 -18.16
C THR A 413 12.65 -11.04 -17.25
N LYS A 414 12.69 -10.48 -16.05
CA LYS A 414 13.70 -10.87 -15.03
C LYS A 414 13.63 -12.36 -14.63
N THR A 415 12.47 -12.98 -14.80
CA THR A 415 12.17 -14.35 -14.33
C THR A 415 11.90 -15.36 -15.45
N GLY A 416 11.98 -14.96 -16.73
CA GLY A 416 11.72 -15.85 -17.86
C GLY A 416 11.26 -15.14 -19.13
N TYR A 417 10.47 -15.85 -19.94
CA TYR A 417 9.91 -15.31 -21.18
C TYR A 417 8.66 -14.45 -20.92
N SER A 418 8.50 -13.33 -21.64
CA SER A 418 7.26 -12.59 -21.63
C SER A 418 6.22 -13.25 -22.55
N THR A 419 5.01 -13.42 -22.03
CA THR A 419 3.82 -13.90 -22.75
C THR A 419 2.71 -12.87 -22.71
N ASP A 420 3.06 -11.57 -22.59
CA ASP A 420 2.09 -10.49 -22.61
C ASP A 420 1.36 -10.39 -23.98
N ALA A 421 0.23 -9.69 -23.98
CA ALA A 421 -0.60 -9.59 -25.19
C ALA A 421 0.16 -9.02 -26.38
N GLU A 422 1.09 -8.08 -26.16
CA GLU A 422 1.91 -7.49 -27.21
C GLU A 422 2.87 -8.50 -27.84
N VAL A 423 3.46 -9.39 -27.01
CA VAL A 423 4.36 -10.47 -27.50
C VAL A 423 3.57 -11.48 -28.31
N LEU A 424 2.40 -11.90 -27.81
CA LEU A 424 1.55 -12.86 -28.52
C LEU A 424 1.02 -12.30 -29.85
N GLU A 425 0.65 -11.02 -29.88
CA GLU A 425 0.20 -10.36 -31.12
C GLU A 425 1.34 -10.27 -32.15
N LYS A 426 2.57 -10.00 -31.73
CA LYS A 426 3.75 -9.99 -32.63
C LYS A 426 4.12 -11.36 -33.17
N LEU A 427 3.82 -12.42 -32.42
CA LEU A 427 4.05 -13.79 -32.88
C LEU A 427 2.99 -14.26 -33.88
N ARG A 428 1.77 -13.73 -33.82
CA ARG A 428 0.63 -14.17 -34.62
C ARG A 428 0.85 -14.17 -36.15
N PRO A 429 1.54 -13.19 -36.78
CA PRO A 429 1.76 -13.21 -38.23
C PRO A 429 2.73 -14.29 -38.70
N SER A 430 3.52 -14.84 -37.81
CA SER A 430 4.61 -15.77 -38.14
C SER A 430 4.19 -17.23 -37.99
N PHE A 431 3.03 -17.49 -37.40
CA PHE A 431 2.46 -18.81 -37.06
C PHE A 431 0.93 -18.77 -37.10
#